data_c1ec011c6178d15bd716fa81de531aac
#
_entry.id   c1ec011c6178d15bd716fa81de531aac
#
_cell.length_a   1.000
_cell.length_b   1.000
_cell.length_c   1.000
_cell.angle_alpha   90.00
_cell.angle_beta   90.00
_cell.angle_gamma   90.00
#
_symmetry.space_group_name_H-M   'P 1'
#
loop_
_entity.id
_entity.type
_entity.pdbx_description
1 polymer ?
#
loop_
_entity_poly.entity_id
_entity_poly.type
_entity_poly.pdbx_seq_one_letter_code
_entity_poly.pdbx_strand_id
1 'polypeptide(L)'
;MNKTNLSVNLNKVALLRNARGSDYPSLVKFAKSCMEHDICGLTLHPRSDERHALSSDVIDLANLCKENNLEFNIEGNPFNIEKDSFRGYENLVTDIKPYQATLVPDEDHQITSDHGWIRGGHDKELKSIIKRLCEDCSYVSMFIDANVESVDYALEMGANAVEIYTGPYAPVSYTHLRAH
;
A
#
# COMPACT_ATOMS: atom_id res chain seq x y z
N MET A 1 -23.21 14.35 -3.27
CA MET A 1 -22.16 13.44 -3.80
C MET A 1 -21.10 13.34 -2.72
N ASN A 2 -20.66 12.14 -2.37
CA ASN A 2 -19.54 12.00 -1.46
C ASN A 2 -18.29 12.53 -2.16
N LYS A 3 -17.52 13.38 -1.47
CA LYS A 3 -16.25 13.90 -1.99
C LYS A 3 -15.25 12.73 -2.06
N THR A 4 -14.53 12.60 -3.18
CA THR A 4 -13.42 11.66 -3.29
C THR A 4 -12.26 12.18 -2.42
N ASN A 5 -11.75 11.33 -1.55
CA ASN A 5 -10.60 11.63 -0.72
C ASN A 5 -9.29 11.35 -1.49
N LEU A 6 -8.26 12.16 -1.26
CA LEU A 6 -6.94 11.98 -1.85
C LEU A 6 -5.96 11.45 -0.81
N SER A 7 -5.43 10.25 -1.02
CA SER A 7 -4.25 9.73 -0.31
C SER A 7 -3.04 9.73 -1.23
N VAL A 8 -1.88 10.15 -0.72
CA VAL A 8 -0.65 10.30 -1.52
C VAL A 8 0.32 9.16 -1.21
N ASN A 9 0.68 8.40 -2.25
CA ASN A 9 1.70 7.35 -2.15
C ASN A 9 3.11 7.95 -2.31
N LEU A 10 3.99 7.70 -1.32
CA LEU A 10 5.35 8.26 -1.28
C LEU A 10 6.45 7.26 -1.66
N ASN A 11 6.12 6.07 -2.17
CA ASN A 11 7.09 5.05 -2.54
C ASN A 11 8.13 5.56 -3.55
N LYS A 12 7.74 6.40 -4.52
CA LYS A 12 8.66 6.94 -5.52
C LYS A 12 9.64 7.96 -4.92
N VAL A 13 9.23 8.69 -3.90
CA VAL A 13 10.12 9.59 -3.15
C VAL A 13 11.17 8.78 -2.39
N ALA A 14 10.75 7.69 -1.73
CA ALA A 14 11.64 6.77 -1.04
C ALA A 14 12.63 6.09 -2.00
N LEU A 15 12.15 5.60 -3.15
CA LEU A 15 12.99 5.01 -4.20
C LEU A 15 14.08 6.00 -4.67
N LEU A 16 13.71 7.25 -4.92
CA LEU A 16 14.68 8.29 -5.35
C LEU A 16 15.72 8.57 -4.27
N ARG A 17 15.32 8.64 -2.98
CA ARG A 17 16.24 8.77 -1.86
C ARG A 17 17.25 7.61 -1.82
N ASN A 18 16.75 6.37 -1.89
CA ASN A 18 17.59 5.18 -1.81
C ASN A 18 18.57 5.09 -2.99
N ALA A 19 18.13 5.44 -4.21
CA ALA A 19 18.98 5.45 -5.40
C ALA A 19 20.14 6.45 -5.30
N ARG A 20 20.03 7.47 -4.43
CA ARG A 20 21.10 8.45 -4.18
C ARG A 20 21.99 8.08 -3.00
N GLY A 21 21.65 7.06 -2.22
CA GLY A 21 22.40 6.65 -1.04
C GLY A 21 22.53 7.76 0.02
N SER A 22 21.50 8.60 0.18
CA SER A 22 21.47 9.76 1.09
C SER A 22 20.08 9.93 1.71
N ASP A 23 19.93 10.85 2.66
CA ASP A 23 18.64 11.20 3.27
C ASP A 23 17.80 12.18 2.42
N TYR A 24 18.20 12.43 1.18
CA TYR A 24 17.51 13.35 0.29
C TYR A 24 17.02 12.65 -0.99
N PRO A 25 15.73 12.86 -1.37
CA PRO A 25 14.71 13.68 -0.73
C PRO A 25 14.20 13.07 0.58
N SER A 26 13.97 13.90 1.61
CA SER A 26 13.40 13.46 2.89
C SER A 26 11.90 13.18 2.74
N LEU A 27 11.45 11.95 3.09
CA LEU A 27 10.04 11.57 3.04
C LEU A 27 9.19 12.44 3.94
N VAL A 28 9.65 12.69 5.17
CA VAL A 28 8.93 13.50 6.15
C VAL A 28 8.72 14.94 5.64
N LYS A 29 9.75 15.55 5.04
CA LYS A 29 9.60 16.90 4.45
C LYS A 29 8.64 16.90 3.28
N PHE A 30 8.71 15.88 2.41
CA PHE A 30 7.80 15.75 1.28
C PHE A 30 6.36 15.52 1.74
N ALA A 31 6.15 14.64 2.75
CA ALA A 31 4.85 14.43 3.36
C ALA A 31 4.25 15.74 3.90
N LYS A 32 5.05 16.54 4.63
CA LYS A 32 4.61 17.86 5.13
C LYS A 32 4.20 18.80 4.00
N SER A 33 4.92 18.80 2.88
CA SER A 33 4.51 19.58 1.71
C SER A 33 3.19 19.09 1.10
N CYS A 34 2.94 17.77 1.09
CA CYS A 34 1.64 17.24 0.66
C CYS A 34 0.50 17.69 1.59
N MET A 35 0.77 17.80 2.88
CA MET A 35 -0.21 18.23 3.89
C MET A 35 -0.64 19.70 3.75
N GLU A 36 0.12 20.52 3.02
CA GLU A 36 -0.28 21.89 2.67
C GLU A 36 -1.45 21.89 1.64
N HIS A 37 -1.80 20.74 1.10
CA HIS A 37 -2.90 20.54 0.17
C HIS A 37 -4.02 19.73 0.82
N ASP A 38 -5.18 19.67 0.18
CA ASP A 38 -6.38 18.97 0.71
C ASP A 38 -6.24 17.43 0.52
N ILE A 39 -5.27 16.83 1.23
CA ILE A 39 -5.11 15.37 1.30
C ILE A 39 -5.79 14.81 2.54
N CYS A 40 -6.27 13.58 2.48
CA CYS A 40 -6.83 12.85 3.62
C CYS A 40 -5.86 11.83 4.21
N GLY A 41 -4.83 11.42 3.47
CA GLY A 41 -3.92 10.37 3.94
C GLY A 41 -2.64 10.23 3.15
N LEU A 42 -1.77 9.37 3.68
CA LEU A 42 -0.53 8.96 3.07
C LEU A 42 -0.46 7.43 2.96
N THR A 43 0.26 6.96 1.95
CA THR A 43 0.46 5.53 1.70
C THR A 43 1.94 5.20 1.54
N LEU A 44 2.39 4.09 2.14
CA LEU A 44 3.69 3.49 1.92
C LEU A 44 3.58 1.98 1.66
N HIS A 45 4.48 1.48 0.82
CA HIS A 45 4.67 0.06 0.56
C HIS A 45 6.10 -0.36 0.96
N PRO A 46 6.34 -0.72 2.23
CA PRO A 46 7.62 -1.30 2.63
C PRO A 46 7.72 -2.71 2.03
N ARG A 47 8.78 -2.95 1.26
CA ARG A 47 9.07 -4.26 0.66
C ARG A 47 10.19 -4.94 1.43
N SER A 48 10.22 -6.29 1.41
CA SER A 48 11.25 -7.09 2.04
C SER A 48 12.67 -6.82 1.53
N ASP A 49 12.81 -6.32 0.30
CA ASP A 49 14.07 -5.90 -0.32
C ASP A 49 14.46 -4.43 -0.06
N GLU A 50 13.62 -3.70 0.66
CA GLU A 50 13.82 -2.30 1.08
C GLU A 50 14.21 -1.33 -0.05
N ARG A 51 13.82 -1.64 -1.29
CA ARG A 51 14.16 -0.81 -2.47
C ARG A 51 13.59 0.60 -2.43
N HIS A 52 12.48 0.82 -1.71
CA HIS A 52 11.87 2.14 -1.54
C HIS A 52 11.56 2.45 -0.07
N ALA A 53 10.32 2.26 0.42
CA ALA A 53 10.01 2.55 1.82
C ALA A 53 10.68 1.56 2.77
N LEU A 54 11.37 2.08 3.78
CA LEU A 54 11.98 1.33 4.87
C LEU A 54 10.98 1.16 6.01
N SER A 55 11.18 0.18 6.89
CA SER A 55 10.38 0.02 8.11
C SER A 55 10.40 1.28 8.99
N SER A 56 11.51 2.00 9.05
CA SER A 56 11.63 3.28 9.77
C SER A 56 10.77 4.38 9.16
N ASP A 57 10.70 4.46 7.82
CA ASP A 57 9.83 5.44 7.14
C ASP A 57 8.36 5.24 7.49
N VAL A 58 7.94 3.97 7.58
CA VAL A 58 6.56 3.61 7.95
C VAL A 58 6.23 4.13 9.35
N ILE A 59 7.14 3.93 10.31
CA ILE A 59 6.98 4.41 11.69
C ILE A 59 6.91 5.95 11.72
N ASP A 60 7.83 6.62 11.05
CA ASP A 60 7.91 8.08 11.04
C ASP A 60 6.66 8.71 10.42
N LEU A 61 6.19 8.19 9.27
CA LEU A 61 4.99 8.72 8.60
C LEU A 61 3.69 8.33 9.32
N ALA A 62 3.62 7.17 9.95
CA ALA A 62 2.48 6.81 10.79
C ALA A 62 2.29 7.80 11.95
N ASN A 63 3.39 8.13 12.65
CA ASN A 63 3.39 9.14 13.71
C ASN A 63 2.97 10.52 13.17
N LEU A 64 3.53 10.93 12.05
CA LEU A 64 3.18 12.20 11.41
C LEU A 64 1.70 12.27 11.02
N CYS A 65 1.15 11.20 10.45
CA CYS A 65 -0.29 11.12 10.12
C CYS A 65 -1.16 11.21 11.37
N LYS A 66 -0.79 10.48 12.43
CA LYS A 66 -1.51 10.50 13.71
C LYS A 66 -1.54 11.90 14.34
N GLU A 67 -0.40 12.61 14.35
CA GLU A 67 -0.29 13.97 14.87
C GLU A 67 -1.15 14.99 14.09
N ASN A 68 -1.42 14.71 12.80
CA ASN A 68 -2.15 15.60 11.90
C ASN A 68 -3.57 15.10 11.56
N ASN A 69 -4.07 14.05 12.23
CA ASN A 69 -5.40 13.44 11.99
C ASN A 69 -5.59 13.02 10.53
N LEU A 70 -4.55 12.48 9.89
CA LEU A 70 -4.60 11.93 8.55
C LEU A 70 -4.67 10.40 8.59
N GLU A 71 -5.29 9.82 7.57
CA GLU A 71 -5.29 8.40 7.34
C GLU A 71 -3.89 7.92 6.94
N PHE A 72 -3.50 6.74 7.40
CA PHE A 72 -2.27 6.09 6.96
C PHE A 72 -2.56 4.70 6.43
N ASN A 73 -2.06 4.40 5.23
CA ASN A 73 -2.18 3.10 4.59
C ASN A 73 -0.82 2.44 4.47
N ILE A 74 -0.71 1.18 4.91
CA ILE A 74 0.46 0.32 4.70
C ILE A 74 0.10 -0.73 3.65
N GLU A 75 0.80 -0.70 2.52
CA GLU A 75 0.71 -1.71 1.46
C GLU A 75 1.80 -2.77 1.65
N GLY A 76 1.53 -4.01 1.24
CA GLY A 76 2.57 -5.03 1.18
C GLY A 76 2.04 -6.46 1.07
N ASN A 77 2.97 -7.39 0.85
CA ASN A 77 2.64 -8.81 0.83
C ASN A 77 2.57 -9.33 2.28
N PRO A 78 1.40 -9.83 2.71
CA PRO A 78 1.22 -10.31 4.09
C PRO A 78 2.10 -11.53 4.43
N PHE A 79 2.63 -12.23 3.43
CA PHE A 79 3.53 -13.36 3.62
C PHE A 79 5.00 -12.95 3.77
N ASN A 80 5.32 -11.68 3.57
CA ASN A 80 6.68 -11.17 3.80
C ASN A 80 6.95 -11.04 5.30
N ILE A 81 7.72 -11.98 5.81
CA ILE A 81 8.16 -12.05 7.21
C ILE A 81 9.35 -11.13 7.47
N GLU A 82 9.71 -10.98 8.74
CA GLU A 82 10.90 -10.23 9.16
C GLU A 82 12.17 -10.78 8.48
N LYS A 83 12.97 -9.84 7.94
CA LYS A 83 14.23 -10.14 7.27
C LYS A 83 15.14 -8.92 7.28
N ASP A 84 16.37 -9.06 7.77
CA ASP A 84 17.36 -7.97 7.89
C ASP A 84 16.78 -6.77 8.69
N SER A 85 16.65 -5.61 8.08
CA SER A 85 16.01 -4.40 8.65
C SER A 85 14.51 -4.31 8.42
N PHE A 86 13.96 -5.13 7.53
CA PHE A 86 12.53 -5.21 7.27
C PHE A 86 11.82 -5.97 8.41
N ARG A 87 10.87 -5.33 9.06
CA ARG A 87 10.19 -5.87 10.25
C ARG A 87 9.11 -6.94 9.96
N GLY A 88 8.84 -7.23 8.69
CA GLY A 88 7.70 -8.05 8.28
C GLY A 88 6.40 -7.25 8.19
N TYR A 89 5.57 -7.59 7.22
CA TYR A 89 4.33 -6.83 6.95
C TYR A 89 3.34 -6.88 8.11
N GLU A 90 2.98 -8.08 8.58
CA GLU A 90 2.03 -8.23 9.69
C GLU A 90 2.51 -7.54 10.97
N ASN A 91 3.80 -7.65 11.29
CA ASN A 91 4.38 -6.99 12.46
C ASN A 91 4.25 -5.46 12.37
N LEU A 92 4.54 -4.88 11.20
CA LEU A 92 4.37 -3.44 10.98
C LEU A 92 2.92 -3.00 11.15
N VAL A 93 1.98 -3.75 10.59
CA VAL A 93 0.55 -3.41 10.69
C VAL A 93 0.05 -3.55 12.14
N THR A 94 0.42 -4.64 12.82
CA THR A 94 0.00 -4.88 14.22
C THR A 94 0.57 -3.85 15.19
N ASP A 95 1.83 -3.42 15.00
CA ASP A 95 2.48 -2.45 15.87
C ASP A 95 1.96 -1.03 15.66
N ILE A 96 1.68 -0.66 14.41
CA ILE A 96 1.28 0.71 14.02
C ILE A 96 -0.23 0.90 14.10
N LYS A 97 -1.00 -0.13 13.80
CA LYS A 97 -2.47 -0.09 13.68
C LYS A 97 -2.92 1.05 12.75
N PRO A 98 -2.53 0.99 11.47
CA PRO A 98 -2.85 2.04 10.52
C PRO A 98 -4.35 2.11 10.27
N TYR A 99 -4.82 3.22 9.69
CA TYR A 99 -6.22 3.34 9.27
C TYR A 99 -6.58 2.27 8.22
N GLN A 100 -5.66 2.00 7.29
CA GLN A 100 -5.82 0.98 6.25
C GLN A 100 -4.57 0.11 6.12
N ALA A 101 -4.79 -1.18 5.89
CA ALA A 101 -3.78 -2.14 5.46
C ALA A 101 -4.18 -2.69 4.09
N THR A 102 -3.34 -2.54 3.07
CA THR A 102 -3.58 -3.05 1.72
C THR A 102 -2.68 -4.26 1.44
N LEU A 103 -3.29 -5.40 1.18
CA LEU A 103 -2.59 -6.64 0.88
C LEU A 103 -2.33 -6.74 -0.63
N VAL A 104 -1.05 -6.87 -0.98
CA VAL A 104 -0.57 -6.92 -2.37
C VAL A 104 0.17 -8.24 -2.60
N PRO A 105 -0.06 -8.97 -3.70
CA PRO A 105 0.57 -10.28 -3.96
C PRO A 105 2.01 -10.19 -4.50
N ASP A 106 2.73 -9.11 -4.21
CA ASP A 106 4.06 -8.85 -4.75
C ASP A 106 5.09 -9.87 -4.27
N GLU A 107 5.91 -10.34 -5.19
CA GLU A 107 7.11 -11.12 -4.91
C GLU A 107 8.38 -10.26 -5.00
N ASP A 108 9.45 -10.67 -4.31
CA ASP A 108 10.71 -9.90 -4.21
C ASP A 108 11.32 -9.55 -5.57
N HIS A 109 11.17 -10.43 -6.57
CA HIS A 109 11.74 -10.22 -7.91
C HIS A 109 10.91 -9.30 -8.82
N GLN A 110 9.67 -8.96 -8.46
CA GLN A 110 8.83 -8.07 -9.26
C GLN A 110 9.30 -6.62 -9.15
N ILE A 111 9.39 -5.92 -10.26
CA ILE A 111 9.78 -4.48 -10.30
C ILE A 111 8.69 -3.60 -9.70
N THR A 112 7.43 -3.94 -9.93
CA THR A 112 6.24 -3.25 -9.43
C THR A 112 5.09 -4.25 -9.33
N SER A 113 4.05 -3.90 -8.57
CA SER A 113 2.79 -4.64 -8.56
C SER A 113 2.19 -4.61 -9.97
N ASP A 114 1.99 -5.77 -10.57
CA ASP A 114 1.56 -5.93 -11.97
C ASP A 114 0.28 -6.77 -12.15
N HIS A 115 -0.25 -7.31 -11.06
CA HIS A 115 -1.51 -8.06 -11.00
C HIS A 115 -2.09 -8.05 -9.59
N GLY A 116 -3.40 -8.28 -9.48
CA GLY A 116 -4.11 -8.46 -8.23
C GLY A 116 -4.02 -9.88 -7.68
N TRP A 117 -4.58 -10.10 -6.49
CA TRP A 117 -4.70 -11.43 -5.90
C TRP A 117 -5.49 -12.38 -6.79
N ILE A 118 -4.95 -13.58 -6.97
CA ILE A 118 -5.57 -14.68 -7.72
C ILE A 118 -5.95 -15.79 -6.73
N ARG A 119 -7.15 -16.34 -6.87
CA ARG A 119 -7.62 -17.49 -6.08
C ARG A 119 -6.64 -18.66 -6.19
N GLY A 120 -6.26 -19.24 -5.06
CA GLY A 120 -5.25 -20.30 -5.09
C GLY A 120 -4.88 -20.91 -3.75
N GLY A 121 -3.67 -21.49 -3.67
CA GLY A 121 -3.22 -22.35 -2.58
C GLY A 121 -3.05 -21.68 -1.21
N HIS A 122 -3.02 -20.35 -1.13
CA HIS A 122 -2.83 -19.59 0.10
C HIS A 122 -4.14 -19.02 0.68
N ASP A 123 -5.31 -19.34 0.10
CA ASP A 123 -6.60 -18.75 0.49
C ASP A 123 -6.91 -18.86 1.98
N LYS A 124 -6.66 -20.03 2.60
CA LYS A 124 -6.94 -20.24 4.04
C LYS A 124 -6.06 -19.35 4.92
N GLU A 125 -4.80 -19.21 4.59
CA GLU A 125 -3.83 -18.41 5.32
C GLU A 125 -4.12 -16.93 5.14
N LEU A 126 -4.34 -16.49 3.89
CA LEU A 126 -4.73 -15.12 3.56
C LEU A 126 -5.99 -14.69 4.31
N LYS A 127 -7.03 -15.53 4.31
CA LYS A 127 -8.27 -15.30 5.06
C LYS A 127 -8.04 -15.17 6.57
N SER A 128 -7.14 -15.97 7.12
CA SER A 128 -6.76 -15.90 8.54
C SER A 128 -6.02 -14.58 8.85
N ILE A 129 -5.12 -14.15 7.98
CA ILE A 129 -4.41 -12.87 8.12
C ILE A 129 -5.40 -11.71 8.05
N ILE A 130 -6.26 -11.67 7.03
CA ILE A 130 -7.27 -10.60 6.88
C ILE A 130 -8.12 -10.48 8.13
N LYS A 131 -8.57 -11.62 8.68
CA LYS A 131 -9.37 -11.61 9.92
C LYS A 131 -8.64 -10.96 11.08
N ARG A 132 -7.34 -11.25 11.28
CA ARG A 132 -6.52 -10.62 12.34
C ARG A 132 -6.35 -9.13 12.11
N LEU A 133 -6.03 -8.73 10.88
CA LEU A 133 -5.80 -7.32 10.55
C LEU A 133 -7.07 -6.47 10.69
N CYS A 134 -8.25 -7.05 10.46
CA CYS A 134 -9.53 -6.37 10.70
C CYS A 134 -9.78 -6.03 12.18
N GLU A 135 -9.04 -6.62 13.13
CA GLU A 135 -9.10 -6.26 14.55
C GLU A 135 -8.30 -4.99 14.85
N ASP A 136 -7.28 -4.69 14.03
CA ASP A 136 -6.33 -3.59 14.23
C ASP A 136 -6.56 -2.39 13.29
N CYS A 137 -7.16 -2.60 12.12
CA CYS A 137 -7.34 -1.60 11.08
C CYS A 137 -8.82 -1.31 10.80
N SER A 138 -9.14 -0.05 10.44
CA SER A 138 -10.49 0.31 9.98
C SER A 138 -10.81 -0.31 8.63
N TYR A 139 -9.81 -0.38 7.74
CA TYR A 139 -9.92 -1.02 6.44
C TYR A 139 -8.80 -2.02 6.21
N VAL A 140 -9.17 -3.21 5.76
CA VAL A 140 -8.27 -4.21 5.18
C VAL A 140 -8.63 -4.37 3.72
N SER A 141 -7.76 -3.88 2.86
CA SER A 141 -7.95 -3.81 1.42
C SER A 141 -7.18 -4.93 0.71
N MET A 142 -7.75 -5.51 -0.32
CA MET A 142 -7.02 -6.39 -1.23
C MET A 142 -6.75 -5.68 -2.55
N PHE A 143 -5.49 -5.74 -3.01
CA PHE A 143 -5.10 -5.29 -4.34
C PHE A 143 -5.63 -6.27 -5.38
N ILE A 144 -6.47 -5.82 -6.30
CA ILE A 144 -7.22 -6.67 -7.23
C ILE A 144 -7.18 -6.17 -8.66
N ASP A 145 -7.36 -7.06 -9.62
CA ASP A 145 -7.63 -6.69 -11.00
C ASP A 145 -9.04 -6.10 -11.16
N ALA A 146 -9.21 -5.24 -12.16
CA ALA A 146 -10.47 -4.52 -12.41
C ALA A 146 -11.53 -5.43 -13.06
N ASN A 147 -11.95 -6.48 -12.36
CA ASN A 147 -13.02 -7.39 -12.77
C ASN A 147 -13.88 -7.84 -11.57
N VAL A 148 -15.09 -8.31 -11.85
CA VAL A 148 -16.08 -8.70 -10.82
C VAL A 148 -15.60 -9.91 -10.01
N GLU A 149 -14.96 -10.89 -10.66
CA GLU A 149 -14.48 -12.12 -10.01
C GLU A 149 -13.45 -11.81 -8.93
N SER A 150 -12.58 -10.83 -9.16
CA SER A 150 -11.60 -10.38 -8.16
C SER A 150 -12.26 -9.66 -6.97
N VAL A 151 -13.34 -8.91 -7.21
CA VAL A 151 -14.14 -8.29 -6.13
C VAL A 151 -14.83 -9.37 -5.28
N ASP A 152 -15.46 -10.35 -5.93
CA ASP A 152 -16.10 -11.48 -5.24
C ASP A 152 -15.08 -12.29 -4.43
N TYR A 153 -13.88 -12.47 -4.96
CA TYR A 153 -12.80 -13.13 -4.24
C TYR A 153 -12.35 -12.35 -3.00
N ALA A 154 -12.17 -11.03 -3.12
CA ALA A 154 -11.81 -10.19 -1.97
C ALA A 154 -12.88 -10.25 -0.86
N LEU A 155 -14.16 -10.22 -1.24
CA LEU A 155 -15.27 -10.36 -0.31
C LEU A 155 -15.27 -11.73 0.39
N GLU A 156 -15.01 -12.82 -0.35
CA GLU A 156 -14.92 -14.17 0.20
C GLU A 156 -13.75 -14.30 1.19
N MET A 157 -12.62 -13.64 0.93
CA MET A 157 -11.48 -13.59 1.84
C MET A 157 -11.76 -12.78 3.11
N GLY A 158 -12.81 -11.95 3.11
CA GLY A 158 -13.23 -11.14 4.25
C GLY A 158 -12.63 -9.74 4.27
N ALA A 159 -12.04 -9.29 3.17
CA ALA A 159 -11.62 -7.91 3.02
C ALA A 159 -12.84 -6.97 3.03
N ASN A 160 -12.70 -5.80 3.63
CA ASN A 160 -13.76 -4.79 3.70
C ASN A 160 -13.49 -3.57 2.79
N ALA A 161 -12.39 -3.61 2.03
CA ALA A 161 -12.05 -2.66 0.99
C ALA A 161 -11.32 -3.36 -0.15
N VAL A 162 -11.20 -2.70 -1.31
CA VAL A 162 -10.38 -3.15 -2.43
C VAL A 162 -9.59 -1.99 -3.00
N GLU A 163 -8.38 -2.29 -3.49
CA GLU A 163 -7.57 -1.40 -4.29
C GLU A 163 -7.49 -1.94 -5.72
N ILE A 164 -7.93 -1.15 -6.69
CA ILE A 164 -8.03 -1.59 -8.09
C ILE A 164 -6.72 -1.33 -8.82
N TYR A 165 -6.14 -2.36 -9.42
CA TYR A 165 -5.00 -2.24 -10.31
C TYR A 165 -5.38 -1.52 -11.60
N THR A 166 -4.84 -0.35 -11.82
CA THR A 166 -5.14 0.52 -12.96
C THR A 166 -4.14 0.41 -14.11
N GLY A 167 -3.13 -0.47 -14.00
CA GLY A 167 -2.12 -0.66 -15.03
C GLY A 167 -2.68 -0.92 -16.43
N PRO A 168 -3.65 -1.82 -16.63
CA PRO A 168 -4.26 -2.06 -17.94
C PRO A 168 -5.02 -0.84 -18.50
N TYR A 169 -5.55 0.03 -17.66
CA TYR A 169 -6.26 1.24 -18.07
C TYR A 169 -5.32 2.32 -18.63
N ALA A 170 -4.13 2.49 -18.03
CA ALA A 170 -3.21 3.54 -18.42
C ALA A 170 -2.72 3.46 -19.89
N PRO A 171 -2.35 2.29 -20.48
CA PRO A 171 -2.00 2.18 -21.90
C PRO A 171 -3.15 2.54 -22.83
N VAL A 172 -4.39 2.16 -22.48
CA VAL A 172 -5.58 2.46 -23.30
C VAL A 172 -5.86 3.97 -23.33
N SER A 173 -5.79 4.64 -22.18
CA SER A 173 -5.98 6.09 -22.11
C SER A 173 -4.91 6.85 -22.90
N TYR A 174 -3.67 6.35 -22.92
CA TYR A 174 -2.57 6.96 -23.66
C TYR A 174 -2.71 6.82 -25.19
N THR A 175 -3.27 5.70 -25.66
CA THR A 175 -3.57 5.49 -27.09
C THR A 175 -4.72 6.38 -27.55
N HIS A 176 -5.74 6.61 -26.76
CA HIS A 176 -6.83 7.54 -27.08
C HIS A 176 -6.39 9.01 -27.13
N LEU A 177 -5.47 9.41 -26.26
CA LEU A 177 -4.93 10.77 -26.25
C LEU A 177 -3.98 11.06 -27.44
N ARG A 178 -3.42 10.03 -28.08
CA ARG A 178 -2.60 10.16 -29.30
C ARG A 178 -3.40 10.15 -30.59
N ALA A 179 -4.67 9.80 -30.55
CA ALA A 179 -5.56 9.72 -31.73
C ALA A 179 -6.29 11.04 -32.03
N HIS A 180 -6.04 12.08 -31.27
CA HIS A 180 -6.48 13.46 -31.44
C HIS A 180 -5.28 14.38 -31.52
#